data_80874e08e7c34bc697847ea13a9f1101
#
_entry.id   80874e08e7c34bc697847ea13a9f1101
#
_cell.length_a   1.000
_cell.length_b   1.000
_cell.length_c   1.000
_cell.angle_alpha   90.00
_cell.angle_beta   90.00
_cell.angle_gamma   90.00
#
_symmetry.space_group_name_H-M   'P 1'
#
loop_
_entity.id
_entity.type
_entity.pdbx_description
1 polymer ?
#
loop_
_entity_poly.entity_id
_entity_poly.type
_entity_poly.pdbx_seq_one_letter_code
_entity_poly.pdbx_strand_id
1 'polypeptide(L)'
;MKNIAVVGYGVIGKRVADAINVQDDMSLIGICDIISDWRIQNAVRKRYAVYAATPEAEKEMKAANIAIEGSMQDILEKVDLVVDCTPKNIAAKNVEIYKEQGIKFIVQG
;
A
#
# COMPACT_ATOMS: atom_id res chain seq x y z
N MET A 1 -3.77 8.74 -16.93
CA MET A 1 -4.12 8.59 -15.50
C MET A 1 -2.93 8.00 -14.75
N LYS A 2 -2.57 8.60 -13.63
CA LYS A 2 -1.46 8.10 -12.81
C LYS A 2 -1.93 6.94 -11.95
N ASN A 3 -1.18 5.85 -11.98
CA ASN A 3 -1.44 4.68 -11.13
C ASN A 3 -0.63 4.82 -9.85
N ILE A 4 -1.31 4.78 -8.71
CA ILE A 4 -0.72 5.08 -7.41
C ILE A 4 -0.95 3.94 -6.42
N ALA A 5 0.08 3.62 -5.64
CA ALA A 5 -0.01 2.71 -4.51
C ALA A 5 0.20 3.49 -3.21
N VAL A 6 -0.50 3.10 -2.17
CA VAL A 6 -0.27 3.60 -0.82
C VAL A 6 0.34 2.47 -0.01
N VAL A 7 1.53 2.69 0.52
CA VAL A 7 2.22 1.74 1.38
C VAL A 7 2.10 2.23 2.83
N GLY A 8 1.53 1.40 3.69
CA GLY A 8 1.19 1.77 5.05
C GLY A 8 -0.25 2.27 5.16
N TYR A 9 -1.12 1.48 5.77
CA TYR A 9 -2.54 1.79 5.87
C TYR A 9 -2.96 2.08 7.31
N GLY A 10 -2.20 2.96 7.98
CA GLY A 10 -2.58 3.54 9.26
C GLY A 10 -3.49 4.75 9.04
N VAL A 11 -3.55 5.66 10.00
CA VAL A 11 -4.44 6.82 9.93
C VAL A 11 -4.14 7.69 8.71
N ILE A 12 -2.87 7.99 8.48
CA ILE A 12 -2.46 8.85 7.36
C ILE A 12 -2.67 8.11 6.03
N GLY A 13 -2.23 6.86 5.93
CA GLY A 13 -2.36 6.08 4.71
C GLY A 13 -3.81 5.91 4.28
N LYS A 14 -4.71 5.67 5.23
CA LYS A 14 -6.13 5.59 4.98
C LYS A 14 -6.67 6.88 4.35
N ARG A 15 -6.30 8.03 4.91
CA ARG A 15 -6.74 9.33 4.40
C ARG A 15 -6.19 9.61 3.01
N VAL A 16 -4.94 9.27 2.79
CA VAL A 16 -4.30 9.44 1.48
C VAL A 16 -4.98 8.56 0.44
N ALA A 17 -5.23 7.29 0.76
CA ALA A 17 -5.91 6.37 -0.14
C ALA A 17 -7.30 6.88 -0.53
N ASP A 18 -8.07 7.34 0.46
CA ASP A 18 -9.42 7.89 0.21
C ASP A 18 -9.35 9.13 -0.68
N ALA A 19 -8.37 10.01 -0.44
CA ALA A 19 -8.20 11.22 -1.25
C ALA A 19 -7.84 10.90 -2.70
N ILE A 20 -6.95 9.92 -2.91
CA ILE A 20 -6.58 9.48 -4.26
C ILE A 20 -7.78 8.87 -4.98
N ASN A 21 -8.55 8.07 -4.26
CA ASN A 21 -9.66 7.33 -4.84
C ASN A 21 -10.76 8.23 -5.41
N VAL A 22 -10.87 9.48 -4.95
CA VAL A 22 -11.87 10.41 -5.45
C VAL A 22 -11.35 11.36 -6.53
N GLN A 23 -10.07 11.25 -6.92
CA GLN A 23 -9.50 12.08 -7.98
C GLN A 23 -9.77 11.49 -9.35
N ASP A 24 -10.08 12.35 -10.33
CA ASP A 24 -10.37 11.91 -11.69
C ASP A 24 -9.11 11.56 -12.50
N ASP A 25 -7.97 12.12 -12.11
CA ASP A 25 -6.69 11.96 -12.83
C ASP A 25 -5.75 10.95 -12.18
N MET A 26 -6.19 10.28 -11.13
CA MET A 26 -5.41 9.29 -10.41
C MET A 26 -6.19 7.99 -10.25
N SER A 27 -5.48 6.88 -10.26
CA SER A 27 -6.05 5.57 -9.99
C SER A 27 -5.35 4.95 -8.79
N LEU A 28 -6.10 4.66 -7.73
CA LEU A 28 -5.58 3.92 -6.59
C LEU A 28 -5.54 2.44 -6.98
N ILE A 29 -4.36 1.94 -7.27
CA ILE A 29 -4.18 0.53 -7.65
C ILE A 29 -4.37 -0.38 -6.45
N GLY A 30 -3.93 0.06 -5.27
CA GLY A 30 -4.13 -0.70 -4.06
C GLY A 30 -3.35 -0.14 -2.89
N ILE A 31 -3.49 -0.81 -1.76
CA ILE A 31 -2.74 -0.49 -0.54
C ILE A 31 -1.87 -1.69 -0.17
N CYS A 32 -0.77 -1.42 0.50
CA CYS A 32 0.18 -2.45 0.92
C CYS A 32 0.53 -2.25 2.38
N ASP A 33 0.43 -3.29 3.20
CA ASP A 33 0.75 -3.19 4.62
C ASP A 33 1.13 -4.55 5.18
N ILE A 34 1.52 -4.55 6.46
CA ILE A 34 1.82 -5.76 7.23
C ILE A 34 0.70 -6.10 8.24
N ILE A 35 -0.29 -5.20 8.43
CA ILE A 35 -1.34 -5.39 9.42
C ILE A 35 -2.45 -6.31 8.91
N SER A 36 -3.04 -7.06 9.82
CA SER A 36 -4.13 -8.00 9.50
C SER A 36 -5.37 -7.76 10.37
N ASP A 37 -5.45 -6.60 11.02
CA ASP A 37 -6.53 -6.26 11.95
C ASP A 37 -7.63 -5.43 11.28
N TRP A 38 -8.45 -4.76 12.10
CA TRP A 38 -9.60 -3.97 11.65
C TRP A 38 -9.24 -2.88 10.64
N ARG A 39 -8.01 -2.37 10.67
CA ARG A 39 -7.58 -1.32 9.72
C ARG A 39 -7.59 -1.83 8.29
N ILE A 40 -7.08 -3.03 8.08
CA ILE A 40 -7.09 -3.67 6.76
C ILE A 40 -8.52 -4.06 6.36
N GLN A 41 -9.36 -4.47 7.32
CA GLN A 41 -10.76 -4.76 7.04
C GLN A 41 -11.48 -3.53 6.49
N ASN A 42 -11.08 -2.32 6.93
CA ASN A 42 -11.62 -1.09 6.37
C ASN A 42 -11.31 -0.97 4.87
N ALA A 43 -10.07 -1.30 4.44
CA ALA A 43 -9.69 -1.29 3.04
C ALA A 43 -10.51 -2.30 2.24
N VAL A 44 -10.72 -3.49 2.80
CA VAL A 44 -11.52 -4.54 2.16
C VAL A 44 -12.95 -4.06 1.95
N ARG A 45 -13.56 -3.45 2.96
CA ARG A 45 -14.93 -2.93 2.85
C ARG A 45 -15.06 -1.84 1.80
N LYS A 46 -14.02 -1.04 1.60
CA LYS A 46 -13.98 0.00 0.57
C LYS A 46 -13.62 -0.54 -0.81
N ARG A 47 -13.36 -1.85 -0.90
CA ARG A 47 -12.98 -2.53 -2.14
C ARG A 47 -11.64 -2.07 -2.69
N TYR A 48 -10.74 -1.63 -1.83
CA TYR A 48 -9.36 -1.38 -2.21
C TYR A 48 -8.63 -2.72 -2.32
N ALA A 49 -7.83 -2.89 -3.34
CA ALA A 49 -6.99 -4.07 -3.46
C ALA A 49 -5.93 -4.04 -2.36
N VAL A 50 -5.73 -5.16 -1.69
CA VAL A 50 -4.80 -5.29 -0.56
C VAL A 50 -3.61 -6.13 -0.99
N TYR A 51 -2.41 -5.62 -0.71
CA TYR A 51 -1.14 -6.31 -0.97
C TYR A 51 -0.40 -6.50 0.34
N ALA A 52 0.25 -7.64 0.49
CA ALA A 52 1.02 -7.94 1.70
C ALA A 52 2.47 -7.48 1.53
N ALA A 53 2.97 -6.69 2.47
CA ALA A 53 4.31 -6.12 2.38
C ALA A 53 5.43 -7.15 2.63
N THR A 54 5.14 -8.22 3.35
CA THR A 54 6.12 -9.27 3.67
C THR A 54 5.48 -10.64 3.57
N PRO A 55 6.27 -11.72 3.43
CA PRO A 55 5.72 -13.09 3.46
C PRO A 55 4.99 -13.41 4.76
N GLU A 56 5.46 -12.88 5.89
CA GLU A 56 4.81 -13.06 7.19
C GLU A 56 3.44 -12.38 7.21
N ALA A 57 3.36 -11.17 6.67
CA ALA A 57 2.10 -10.44 6.55
C ALA A 57 1.11 -11.19 5.66
N GLU A 58 1.59 -11.79 4.57
CA GLU A 58 0.76 -12.59 3.68
C GLU A 58 0.10 -13.74 4.44
N LYS A 59 0.87 -14.46 5.24
CA LYS A 59 0.35 -15.57 6.04
C LYS A 59 -0.70 -15.09 7.04
N GLU A 60 -0.40 -14.00 7.74
CA GLU A 60 -1.33 -13.46 8.75
C GLU A 60 -2.63 -12.96 8.13
N MET A 61 -2.53 -12.30 6.99
CA MET A 61 -3.71 -11.80 6.27
C MET A 61 -4.58 -12.96 5.78
N LYS A 62 -3.97 -14.00 5.23
CA LYS A 62 -4.70 -15.19 4.80
C LYS A 62 -5.37 -15.89 5.98
N ALA A 63 -4.67 -15.99 7.10
CA ALA A 63 -5.23 -16.59 8.33
C ALA A 63 -6.43 -15.78 8.85
N ALA A 64 -6.44 -14.48 8.62
CA ALA A 64 -7.55 -13.59 9.00
C ALA A 64 -8.64 -13.50 7.93
N ASN A 65 -8.58 -14.35 6.89
CA ASN A 65 -9.53 -14.37 5.77
C ASN A 65 -9.55 -13.07 4.96
N ILE A 66 -8.42 -12.41 4.86
CA ILE A 66 -8.27 -11.22 4.03
C ILE A 66 -7.80 -11.65 2.65
N ALA A 67 -8.57 -11.32 1.63
CA ALA A 67 -8.18 -11.60 0.25
C ALA A 67 -7.08 -10.61 -0.16
N ILE A 68 -5.93 -11.12 -0.59
CA ILE A 68 -4.83 -10.29 -1.05
C ILE A 68 -4.62 -10.48 -2.55
N GLU A 69 -4.20 -9.40 -3.22
CA GLU A 69 -3.92 -9.44 -4.66
C GLU A 69 -2.49 -9.86 -4.96
N GLY A 70 -1.58 -9.72 -4.00
CA GLY A 70 -0.20 -10.09 -4.21
C GLY A 70 0.73 -9.49 -3.16
N SER A 71 2.01 -9.45 -3.49
CA SER A 71 3.08 -8.93 -2.65
C SER A 71 3.33 -7.45 -2.93
N MET A 72 4.21 -6.84 -2.13
CA MET A 72 4.67 -5.48 -2.39
C MET A 72 5.32 -5.38 -3.78
N GLN A 73 6.12 -6.37 -4.17
CA GLN A 73 6.74 -6.35 -5.49
C GLN A 73 5.68 -6.35 -6.60
N ASP A 74 4.60 -7.09 -6.42
CA ASP A 74 3.52 -7.16 -7.40
C ASP A 74 2.87 -5.79 -7.62
N ILE A 75 2.59 -5.04 -6.55
CA ILE A 75 1.97 -3.72 -6.70
C ILE A 75 2.96 -2.70 -7.26
N LEU A 76 4.23 -2.77 -6.87
CA LEU A 76 5.25 -1.85 -7.37
C LEU A 76 5.41 -1.91 -8.89
N GLU A 77 5.16 -3.06 -9.49
CA GLU A 77 5.24 -3.23 -10.94
C GLU A 77 4.06 -2.62 -11.68
N LYS A 78 2.99 -2.27 -10.96
CA LYS A 78 1.74 -1.76 -11.57
C LYS A 78 1.56 -0.26 -11.45
N VAL A 79 2.45 0.45 -10.73
CA VAL A 79 2.21 1.85 -10.38
C VAL A 79 3.26 2.78 -10.94
N ASP A 80 2.87 4.05 -11.07
CA ASP A 80 3.75 5.14 -11.49
C ASP A 80 4.36 5.86 -10.29
N LEU A 81 3.67 5.81 -9.15
CA LEU A 81 4.06 6.55 -7.96
C LEU A 81 3.63 5.79 -6.71
N VAL A 82 4.48 5.79 -5.70
CA VAL A 82 4.18 5.25 -4.38
C VAL A 82 4.10 6.40 -3.38
N VAL A 83 3.05 6.41 -2.56
CA VAL A 83 2.98 7.27 -1.38
C VAL A 83 3.22 6.37 -0.17
N ASP A 84 4.37 6.55 0.47
CA ASP A 84 4.76 5.74 1.62
C ASP A 84 4.36 6.44 2.91
N CYS A 85 3.44 5.83 3.63
CA CYS A 85 2.89 6.33 4.89
C CYS A 85 3.32 5.47 6.09
N THR A 86 4.40 4.72 5.95
CA THR A 86 4.91 3.89 7.04
C THR A 86 5.75 4.70 8.02
N PRO A 87 6.00 4.17 9.23
CA PRO A 87 6.91 4.83 10.18
C PRO A 87 8.30 5.03 9.59
N LYS A 88 9.04 6.02 10.08
CA LYS A 88 10.34 6.42 9.52
C LYS A 88 11.33 5.27 9.32
N ASN A 89 11.44 4.37 10.29
CA ASN A 89 12.38 3.25 10.20
C ASN A 89 12.01 2.27 9.10
N ILE A 90 10.72 2.08 8.87
CA ILE A 90 10.23 1.21 7.79
C ILE A 90 10.33 1.94 6.46
N ALA A 91 9.96 3.21 6.44
CA ALA A 91 10.04 4.04 5.23
C ALA A 91 11.47 4.10 4.69
N ALA A 92 12.47 4.23 5.56
CA ALA A 92 13.87 4.27 5.14
C ALA A 92 14.27 3.00 4.37
N LYS A 93 13.81 1.85 4.82
CA LYS A 93 14.07 0.58 4.12
C LYS A 93 13.32 0.52 2.80
N ASN A 94 12.07 0.95 2.79
CA ASN A 94 11.25 0.93 1.58
C ASN A 94 11.80 1.87 0.51
N VAL A 95 12.31 3.03 0.90
CA VAL A 95 12.92 4.00 -0.02
C VAL A 95 14.06 3.37 -0.82
N GLU A 96 14.88 2.56 -0.17
CA GLU A 96 15.97 1.87 -0.87
C GLU A 96 15.43 0.95 -1.97
N ILE A 97 14.32 0.25 -1.70
CA ILE A 97 13.67 -0.60 -2.68
C ILE A 97 13.14 0.23 -3.85
N TYR A 98 12.49 1.36 -3.56
CA TYR A 98 11.95 2.22 -4.61
C TYR A 98 13.06 2.78 -5.50
N LYS A 99 14.18 3.22 -4.89
CA LYS A 99 15.32 3.73 -5.64
C LYS A 99 15.94 2.67 -6.54
N GLU A 100 16.13 1.47 -6.02
CA GLU A 100 16.70 0.37 -6.79
C GLU A 100 15.86 0.02 -8.02
N GLN A 101 14.56 0.15 -7.90
CA GLN A 101 13.64 -0.19 -8.99
C GLN A 101 13.24 1.01 -9.85
N GLY A 102 13.77 2.19 -9.57
CA GLY A 102 13.46 3.39 -10.33
C GLY A 102 12.02 3.87 -10.18
N ILE A 103 11.40 3.59 -9.04
CA ILE A 103 10.01 3.95 -8.76
C ILE A 103 9.97 5.33 -8.11
N LYS A 104 9.10 6.20 -8.61
CA LYS A 104 8.87 7.51 -8.00
C LYS A 104 8.10 7.34 -6.70
N PHE A 105 8.47 8.10 -5.69
CA PHE A 105 7.85 7.97 -4.37
C PHE A 105 7.77 9.29 -3.64
N ILE A 106 6.82 9.36 -2.71
CA ILE A 106 6.66 10.43 -1.74
C ILE A 106 6.59 9.75 -0.37
N VAL A 107 7.34 10.25 0.60
CA VAL A 107 7.30 9.73 1.97
C VAL A 107 6.52 10.71 2.84
N GLN A 108 5.48 10.21 3.52
CA GLN A 108 4.66 10.95 4.46
C GLN A 108 5.02 10.50 5.88
N GLY A 109 5.60 11.37 6.61
CA GLY A 109 5.97 11.05 7.98
C GLY A 109 7.27 11.66 8.40
#